data_6df847bd4c4ba32d24d1e8b99bade31c
#
_entry.id   6df847bd4c4ba32d24d1e8b99bade31c
#
_cell.length_a   1.000
_cell.length_b   1.000
_cell.length_c   1.000
_cell.angle_alpha   90.00
_cell.angle_beta   90.00
_cell.angle_gamma   90.00
#
_symmetry.space_group_name_H-M   'P 1'
#
loop_
_entity.id
_entity.type
_entity.pdbx_description
1 polymer ?
#
loop_
_entity_poly.entity_id
_entity_poly.type
_entity_poly.pdbx_seq_one_letter_code
_entity_poly.pdbx_strand_id
1 'polypeptide(L)'
;VKKHLTVAAAAVATLSVAGPAVAANGPFAFEPIDGSAYTQQSATWAEPLVAPAGFTQQLVADETVLDIYGGDADDLTDMNVHNETGPDAGRYLIRTHEVGSNGAVSVVDLRTGEARVVAQDAGFKRLDGIEWTSWGTVLFAEETAGGRLFEGFFDPKNPFAPMEWVARPEVGILRHEGIGAMADGTVFVIDELNGGSIFKFVPTTRGDLSDGQLYALKVSGLSDAEQLWDASSYLAKSGAFEWVALDMDQVVLDANVAADAVSASEFGRPEDVEIIGQKVYVANTTEDRVVEIDLTKSVLNTFVHAGDNVPTENRSAGVTGFNSPDNLAKSGDGRLWIVEDNVPSDIWATQPDTDGDGQADRVELFASAVDPGAEISGIYFGTDPKTLYFNIQHPTKPLADGTWKITRR
;
A
#
# COMPACT_ATOMS: atom_id res chain seq x y z
N VAL A 1 -49.80 38.21 34.50
CA VAL A 1 -48.52 37.70 35.03
C VAL A 1 -48.09 36.49 34.21
N LYS A 2 -47.15 36.67 33.27
CA LYS A 2 -46.58 35.58 32.51
C LYS A 2 -45.30 35.14 33.21
N LYS A 3 -45.23 33.88 33.65
CA LYS A 3 -44.00 33.26 34.16
C LYS A 3 -43.19 32.73 32.98
N HIS A 4 -41.97 33.25 32.79
CA HIS A 4 -40.98 32.68 31.90
C HIS A 4 -40.29 31.51 32.62
N LEU A 5 -40.39 30.32 32.03
CA LEU A 5 -39.57 29.17 32.42
C LEU A 5 -38.26 29.22 31.61
N THR A 6 -37.15 29.41 32.29
CA THR A 6 -35.82 29.30 31.70
C THR A 6 -35.37 27.85 31.83
N VAL A 7 -35.21 27.15 30.69
CA VAL A 7 -34.60 25.82 30.65
C VAL A 7 -33.10 26.01 30.52
N ALA A 8 -32.35 25.62 31.52
CA ALA A 8 -30.90 25.54 31.46
C ALA A 8 -30.49 24.21 30.78
N ALA A 9 -29.87 24.33 29.63
CA ALA A 9 -29.23 23.17 28.99
C ALA A 9 -27.89 22.88 29.68
N ALA A 10 -27.78 21.72 30.33
CA ALA A 10 -26.54 21.24 30.87
C ALA A 10 -25.74 20.56 29.72
N ALA A 11 -24.61 21.15 29.34
CA ALA A 11 -23.65 20.53 28.48
C ALA A 11 -22.94 19.40 29.24
N VAL A 12 -23.16 18.16 28.84
CA VAL A 12 -22.37 17.01 29.31
C VAL A 12 -21.08 17.02 28.54
N ALA A 13 -20.00 17.47 29.18
CA ALA A 13 -18.66 17.27 28.66
C ALA A 13 -18.27 15.80 28.92
N THR A 14 -18.23 14.99 27.90
CA THR A 14 -17.59 13.67 27.93
C THR A 14 -16.08 13.90 27.98
N LEU A 15 -15.46 13.77 29.15
CA LEU A 15 -14.02 13.58 29.25
C LEU A 15 -13.72 12.18 28.74
N SER A 16 -13.16 12.08 27.54
CA SER A 16 -12.45 10.89 27.11
C SER A 16 -11.20 10.78 27.98
N VAL A 17 -11.19 9.88 28.93
CA VAL A 17 -9.99 9.47 29.65
C VAL A 17 -9.21 8.62 28.64
N ALA A 18 -8.17 9.20 28.04
CA ALA A 18 -7.16 8.41 27.34
C ALA A 18 -6.58 7.42 28.34
N GLY A 19 -6.88 6.14 28.17
CA GLY A 19 -6.22 5.07 28.91
C GLY A 19 -4.72 5.10 28.63
N PRO A 20 -3.87 4.60 29.54
CA PRO A 20 -2.44 4.53 29.28
C PRO A 20 -2.20 3.76 27.98
N ALA A 21 -1.41 4.35 27.09
CA ALA A 21 -0.95 3.67 25.88
C ALA A 21 -0.36 2.32 26.30
N VAL A 22 -0.96 1.23 25.85
CA VAL A 22 -0.38 -0.09 25.99
C VAL A 22 0.75 -0.10 24.98
N ALA A 23 2.00 0.01 25.44
CA ALA A 23 3.17 -0.12 24.58
C ALA A 23 3.04 -1.43 23.80
N ALA A 24 3.03 -1.35 22.47
CA ALA A 24 2.94 -2.50 21.60
C ALA A 24 4.10 -3.45 21.94
N ASN A 25 3.80 -4.66 22.39
CA ASN A 25 4.80 -5.67 22.70
C ASN A 25 5.15 -6.42 21.41
N GLY A 26 6.12 -5.93 20.66
CA GLY A 26 6.55 -6.54 19.42
C GLY A 26 7.97 -6.15 19.04
N PRO A 27 8.57 -6.83 18.05
CA PRO A 27 9.94 -6.54 17.61
C PRO A 27 10.09 -5.11 17.07
N PHE A 28 9.00 -4.50 16.59
CA PHE A 28 8.96 -3.12 16.07
C PHE A 28 8.01 -2.23 16.89
N ALA A 29 7.90 -2.44 18.22
CA ALA A 29 7.10 -1.60 19.10
C ALA A 29 7.67 -0.18 19.22
N PHE A 30 6.80 0.83 19.28
CA PHE A 30 7.19 2.24 19.35
C PHE A 30 6.20 3.04 20.22
N GLU A 31 6.63 4.22 20.64
CA GLU A 31 5.74 5.26 21.15
C GLU A 31 5.44 6.23 19.99
N PRO A 32 4.18 6.55 19.72
CA PRO A 32 3.81 7.46 18.62
C PRO A 32 4.53 8.80 18.69
N ILE A 33 4.83 9.40 17.54
CA ILE A 33 5.29 10.79 17.50
C ILE A 33 4.10 11.75 17.71
N ASP A 34 4.38 12.96 18.24
CA ASP A 34 3.35 13.92 18.64
C ASP A 34 2.65 14.60 17.45
N GLY A 35 3.23 14.54 16.24
CA GLY A 35 2.66 15.18 15.07
C GLY A 35 3.53 15.00 13.84
N SER A 36 2.95 15.26 12.66
CA SER A 36 3.64 15.16 11.38
C SER A 36 4.71 16.26 11.22
N ALA A 37 5.58 16.10 10.22
CA ALA A 37 6.64 17.05 9.91
C ALA A 37 6.15 18.37 9.32
N TYR A 38 4.86 18.60 9.14
CA TYR A 38 4.30 19.91 8.76
C TYR A 38 4.85 21.07 9.57
N THR A 39 5.25 20.82 10.81
CA THR A 39 5.80 21.82 11.71
C THR A 39 7.33 21.73 11.89
N GLN A 40 8.00 20.77 11.25
CA GLN A 40 9.40 20.45 11.46
C GLN A 40 10.14 20.41 10.11
N GLN A 41 10.55 21.56 9.60
CA GLN A 41 11.25 21.66 8.32
C GLN A 41 12.77 21.67 8.51
N SER A 42 13.38 20.52 8.73
CA SER A 42 14.84 20.39 8.65
C SER A 42 15.18 18.99 8.12
N ALA A 43 15.24 18.87 6.79
CA ALA A 43 15.70 17.64 6.16
C ALA A 43 17.17 17.38 6.46
N THR A 44 17.46 16.27 7.10
CA THR A 44 18.78 15.66 7.01
C THR A 44 18.65 14.37 6.23
N TRP A 45 19.27 14.30 5.07
CA TRP A 45 19.21 13.13 4.21
C TRP A 45 19.88 11.88 4.80
N ALA A 46 20.47 11.98 5.96
CA ALA A 46 20.90 10.86 6.77
C ALA A 46 19.71 10.21 7.52
N GLU A 47 18.73 11.03 7.91
CA GLU A 47 17.53 10.63 8.63
C GLU A 47 16.33 11.40 8.03
N PRO A 48 15.80 10.97 6.89
CA PRO A 48 14.79 11.72 6.14
C PRO A 48 13.41 11.74 6.80
N LEU A 49 13.20 10.95 7.85
CA LEU A 49 11.95 10.92 8.61
C LEU A 49 12.14 11.46 10.02
N VAL A 50 11.14 12.18 10.54
CA VAL A 50 10.90 12.27 11.97
C VAL A 50 10.35 10.92 12.43
N ALA A 51 10.99 10.29 13.40
CA ALA A 51 10.63 8.96 13.86
C ALA A 51 10.77 8.85 15.40
N PRO A 52 10.13 7.84 16.02
CA PRO A 52 10.21 7.63 17.47
C PRO A 52 11.63 7.41 17.98
N ALA A 53 11.85 7.71 19.25
CA ALA A 53 13.11 7.39 19.91
C ALA A 53 13.39 5.87 19.90
N GLY A 54 14.66 5.49 19.76
CA GLY A 54 15.07 4.08 19.72
C GLY A 54 15.12 3.46 18.33
N PHE A 55 14.86 4.25 17.29
CA PHE A 55 15.03 3.86 15.89
C PHE A 55 16.27 4.50 15.27
N THR A 56 16.79 3.89 14.21
CA THR A 56 17.87 4.43 13.38
C THR A 56 17.50 4.28 11.92
N GLN A 57 17.78 5.32 11.14
CA GLN A 57 17.60 5.32 9.71
C GLN A 57 18.94 5.11 9.01
N GLN A 58 18.93 4.44 7.88
CA GLN A 58 20.11 4.19 7.06
C GLN A 58 19.72 4.14 5.59
N LEU A 59 20.48 4.84 4.75
CA LEU A 59 20.39 4.72 3.31
C LEU A 59 20.73 3.28 2.89
N VAL A 60 19.91 2.71 2.00
CA VAL A 60 20.12 1.42 1.36
C VAL A 60 20.73 1.62 -0.03
N ALA A 61 20.05 2.37 -0.90
CA ALA A 61 20.53 2.76 -2.21
C ALA A 61 19.71 3.95 -2.74
N ASP A 62 20.39 5.01 -3.16
CA ASP A 62 19.84 6.14 -3.89
C ASP A 62 20.51 6.26 -5.27
N GLU A 63 20.23 7.31 -6.01
CA GLU A 63 20.81 7.56 -7.33
C GLU A 63 22.33 7.74 -7.31
N THR A 64 22.95 7.96 -6.14
CA THR A 64 24.42 7.93 -6.02
C THR A 64 25.00 6.52 -6.11
N VAL A 65 24.18 5.49 -5.87
CA VAL A 65 24.54 4.07 -5.98
C VAL A 65 24.12 3.50 -7.32
N LEU A 66 22.94 3.83 -7.80
CA LEU A 66 22.38 3.43 -9.08
C LEU A 66 21.53 4.57 -9.64
N ASP A 67 22.02 5.21 -10.68
CA ASP A 67 21.37 6.26 -11.45
C ASP A 67 20.95 5.64 -12.80
N ILE A 68 19.66 5.32 -12.93
CA ILE A 68 19.13 4.55 -14.07
C ILE A 68 18.94 5.43 -15.29
N TYR A 69 18.44 6.67 -15.06
CA TYR A 69 18.05 7.57 -16.15
C TYR A 69 19.04 8.70 -16.36
N GLY A 70 19.91 8.93 -15.40
CA GLY A 70 21.05 9.84 -15.49
C GLY A 70 20.69 11.33 -15.35
N GLY A 71 21.65 12.10 -14.90
CA GLY A 71 21.55 13.55 -14.81
C GLY A 71 20.73 14.04 -13.63
N ASP A 72 19.72 14.87 -13.90
CA ASP A 72 18.80 15.41 -12.88
C ASP A 72 17.39 14.73 -12.97
N ALA A 73 17.30 13.58 -13.63
CA ALA A 73 16.05 12.85 -13.74
C ALA A 73 15.92 11.86 -12.57
N ASP A 74 14.86 11.99 -11.77
CA ASP A 74 14.60 11.08 -10.66
C ASP A 74 14.34 9.66 -11.17
N ASP A 75 14.86 8.66 -10.46
CA ASP A 75 14.67 7.26 -10.76
C ASP A 75 13.26 6.75 -10.36
N LEU A 76 12.52 7.55 -9.59
CA LEU A 76 11.17 7.27 -9.10
C LEU A 76 11.06 5.85 -8.54
N THR A 77 11.92 5.53 -7.57
CA THR A 77 11.87 4.26 -6.87
C THR A 77 10.58 4.16 -6.07
N ASP A 78 9.73 3.18 -6.39
CA ASP A 78 8.40 3.07 -5.82
C ASP A 78 8.26 1.89 -4.86
N MET A 79 7.93 0.71 -5.31
CA MET A 79 7.63 -0.41 -4.43
C MET A 79 8.84 -1.31 -4.19
N ASN A 80 8.84 -1.99 -3.05
CA ASN A 80 9.93 -2.86 -2.59
C ASN A 80 9.43 -4.26 -2.23
N VAL A 81 10.21 -5.28 -2.56
CA VAL A 81 10.02 -6.64 -2.05
C VAL A 81 11.36 -7.37 -1.91
N HIS A 82 11.47 -8.27 -0.95
CA HIS A 82 12.61 -9.19 -0.90
C HIS A 82 12.38 -10.45 -1.74
N ASN A 83 13.47 -11.12 -2.13
CA ASN A 83 13.38 -12.53 -2.48
C ASN A 83 13.06 -13.33 -1.21
N GLU A 84 11.79 -13.64 -0.96
CA GLU A 84 11.33 -14.22 0.32
C GLU A 84 11.58 -15.73 0.45
N THR A 85 11.93 -16.40 -0.66
CA THR A 85 12.15 -17.84 -0.68
C THR A 85 13.57 -18.21 -1.11
N GLY A 86 13.99 -19.42 -0.81
CA GLY A 86 15.30 -19.94 -1.20
C GLY A 86 16.42 -19.68 -0.17
N PRO A 87 17.66 -20.13 -0.45
CA PRO A 87 18.78 -20.10 0.50
C PRO A 87 19.26 -18.69 0.89
N ASP A 88 19.05 -17.70 0.03
CA ASP A 88 19.43 -16.31 0.23
C ASP A 88 18.19 -15.41 0.47
N ALA A 89 17.08 -15.98 0.98
CA ALA A 89 15.85 -15.25 1.30
C ALA A 89 16.15 -14.03 2.18
N GLY A 90 15.59 -12.88 1.82
CA GLY A 90 15.78 -11.61 2.51
C GLY A 90 17.10 -10.89 2.22
N ARG A 91 17.89 -11.38 1.25
CA ARG A 91 19.15 -10.74 0.89
C ARG A 91 19.04 -9.72 -0.22
N TYR A 92 18.17 -9.95 -1.16
CA TYR A 92 18.01 -9.11 -2.32
C TYR A 92 16.72 -8.29 -2.21
N LEU A 93 16.85 -6.98 -2.26
CA LEU A 93 15.71 -6.06 -2.33
C LEU A 93 15.47 -5.75 -3.82
N ILE A 94 14.29 -6.08 -4.30
CA ILE A 94 13.84 -5.85 -5.68
C ILE A 94 12.93 -4.64 -5.64
N ARG A 95 13.11 -3.71 -6.60
CA ARG A 95 12.41 -2.41 -6.61
C ARG A 95 11.86 -2.11 -7.99
N THR A 96 10.70 -1.51 -8.05
CA THR A 96 10.13 -0.92 -9.26
C THR A 96 10.50 0.56 -9.39
N HIS A 97 10.39 1.09 -10.61
CA HIS A 97 10.71 2.49 -10.94
C HIS A 97 9.60 3.06 -11.82
N GLU A 98 8.84 4.00 -11.25
CA GLU A 98 7.56 4.52 -11.77
C GLU A 98 7.73 5.61 -12.83
N VAL A 99 8.63 5.45 -13.78
CA VAL A 99 8.81 6.43 -14.84
C VAL A 99 7.80 6.26 -15.97
N GLY A 100 7.40 7.35 -16.61
CA GLY A 100 6.36 7.37 -17.66
C GLY A 100 6.63 6.50 -18.89
N SER A 101 7.88 6.10 -19.14
CA SER A 101 8.30 5.19 -20.20
C SER A 101 9.71 4.65 -19.93
N ASN A 102 10.04 3.51 -20.52
CA ASN A 102 11.32 2.85 -20.29
C ASN A 102 11.54 2.46 -18.82
N GLY A 103 10.45 2.07 -18.15
CA GLY A 103 10.45 1.66 -16.76
C GLY A 103 11.46 0.54 -16.47
N ALA A 104 11.86 0.42 -15.22
CA ALA A 104 12.88 -0.54 -14.81
C ALA A 104 12.49 -1.29 -13.55
N VAL A 105 13.08 -2.48 -13.38
CA VAL A 105 13.16 -3.21 -12.12
C VAL A 105 14.62 -3.30 -11.73
N SER A 106 14.96 -2.87 -10.52
CA SER A 106 16.32 -2.95 -9.98
C SER A 106 16.42 -3.91 -8.79
N VAL A 107 17.64 -4.36 -8.50
CA VAL A 107 17.94 -5.22 -7.36
C VAL A 107 19.09 -4.63 -6.57
N VAL A 108 18.97 -4.63 -5.24
CA VAL A 108 20.04 -4.28 -4.31
C VAL A 108 20.46 -5.52 -3.51
N ASP A 109 21.72 -5.89 -3.52
CA ASP A 109 22.27 -6.86 -2.56
C ASP A 109 22.49 -6.17 -1.21
N LEU A 110 21.61 -6.40 -0.26
CA LEU A 110 21.62 -5.77 1.08
C LEU A 110 22.88 -6.08 1.90
N ARG A 111 23.65 -7.09 1.50
CA ARG A 111 24.91 -7.45 2.16
C ARG A 111 26.10 -6.65 1.61
N THR A 112 26.12 -6.33 0.33
CA THR A 112 27.24 -5.64 -0.32
C THR A 112 26.94 -4.19 -0.62
N GLY A 113 25.66 -3.79 -0.72
CA GLY A 113 25.20 -2.48 -1.18
C GLY A 113 25.31 -2.31 -2.71
N GLU A 114 25.64 -3.38 -3.45
CA GLU A 114 25.66 -3.34 -4.92
C GLU A 114 24.24 -3.32 -5.46
N ALA A 115 23.97 -2.42 -6.42
CA ALA A 115 22.67 -2.31 -7.10
C ALA A 115 22.82 -2.42 -8.61
N ARG A 116 21.83 -3.02 -9.29
CA ARG A 116 21.76 -3.17 -10.76
C ARG A 116 20.32 -3.16 -11.25
N VAL A 117 20.13 -2.64 -12.45
CA VAL A 117 18.91 -2.88 -13.23
C VAL A 117 18.93 -4.33 -13.72
N VAL A 118 17.82 -5.05 -13.50
CA VAL A 118 17.66 -6.46 -13.92
C VAL A 118 16.57 -6.63 -14.97
N ALA A 119 15.62 -5.72 -15.08
CA ALA A 119 14.70 -5.63 -16.22
C ALA A 119 14.49 -4.16 -16.57
N GLN A 120 14.48 -3.87 -17.88
CA GLN A 120 14.15 -2.55 -18.42
C GLN A 120 13.66 -2.71 -19.84
N ASP A 121 12.56 -2.05 -20.19
CA ASP A 121 12.01 -2.10 -21.53
C ASP A 121 11.35 -0.77 -21.91
N ALA A 122 11.53 -0.33 -23.15
CA ALA A 122 10.94 0.91 -23.66
C ALA A 122 9.40 0.91 -23.60
N GLY A 123 8.79 -0.26 -23.55
CA GLY A 123 7.35 -0.45 -23.40
C GLY A 123 6.86 -0.52 -21.96
N PHE A 124 7.74 -0.55 -20.96
CA PHE A 124 7.35 -0.44 -19.55
C PHE A 124 6.98 1.00 -19.21
N LYS A 125 5.86 1.18 -18.52
CA LYS A 125 5.32 2.48 -18.16
C LYS A 125 4.87 2.47 -16.71
N ARG A 126 5.41 3.41 -15.91
CA ARG A 126 5.00 3.59 -14.53
C ARG A 126 4.94 2.24 -13.80
N LEU A 127 6.12 1.58 -13.67
CA LEU A 127 6.20 0.33 -12.91
C LEU A 127 6.09 0.66 -11.44
N ASP A 128 5.03 0.19 -10.83
CA ASP A 128 4.65 0.44 -9.45
C ASP A 128 4.57 -0.87 -8.68
N GLY A 129 3.39 -1.45 -8.48
CA GLY A 129 3.17 -2.63 -7.68
C GLY A 129 4.19 -3.76 -7.88
N ILE A 130 4.65 -4.35 -6.78
CA ILE A 130 5.57 -5.48 -6.79
C ILE A 130 5.23 -6.46 -5.67
N GLU A 131 5.30 -7.77 -5.95
CA GLU A 131 5.04 -8.81 -4.96
C GLU A 131 5.91 -10.05 -5.20
N TRP A 132 6.48 -10.63 -4.14
CA TRP A 132 7.17 -11.91 -4.21
C TRP A 132 6.22 -13.07 -3.99
N THR A 133 6.13 -13.96 -4.95
CA THR A 133 5.20 -15.08 -4.88
C THR A 133 5.74 -16.26 -4.06
N SER A 134 4.85 -17.02 -3.47
CA SER A 134 5.18 -18.25 -2.74
C SER A 134 5.74 -19.37 -3.64
N TRP A 135 5.64 -19.23 -4.97
CA TRP A 135 6.23 -20.15 -5.95
C TRP A 135 7.55 -19.65 -6.54
N GLY A 136 8.06 -18.52 -6.03
CA GLY A 136 9.43 -18.05 -6.26
C GLY A 136 9.63 -17.20 -7.51
N THR A 137 8.59 -16.50 -7.96
CA THR A 137 8.64 -15.45 -8.98
C THR A 137 8.36 -14.09 -8.37
N VAL A 138 8.63 -13.01 -9.08
CA VAL A 138 8.25 -11.66 -8.72
C VAL A 138 7.18 -11.16 -9.67
N LEU A 139 6.07 -10.67 -9.14
CA LEU A 139 5.05 -9.95 -9.89
C LEU A 139 5.38 -8.47 -9.85
N PHE A 140 5.22 -7.76 -10.96
CA PHE A 140 5.33 -6.31 -11.03
C PHE A 140 4.38 -5.77 -12.09
N ALA A 141 3.92 -4.55 -11.96
CA ALA A 141 2.82 -4.07 -12.79
C ALA A 141 2.95 -2.60 -13.19
N GLU A 142 2.17 -2.21 -14.20
CA GLU A 142 2.11 -0.85 -14.75
C GLU A 142 0.93 -0.08 -14.18
N GLU A 143 1.18 1.01 -13.49
CA GLU A 143 0.19 2.00 -13.01
C GLU A 143 -0.15 2.98 -14.16
N THR A 144 -0.83 2.50 -15.19
CA THR A 144 -1.27 3.32 -16.33
C THR A 144 -2.53 2.76 -16.96
N ALA A 145 -3.31 3.59 -17.63
CA ALA A 145 -4.48 3.10 -18.37
C ALA A 145 -4.07 2.02 -19.38
N GLY A 146 -4.71 0.84 -19.28
CA GLY A 146 -4.36 -0.32 -20.09
C GLY A 146 -3.04 -0.98 -19.64
N GLY A 147 -2.64 -0.79 -18.41
CA GLY A 147 -1.45 -1.35 -17.79
C GLY A 147 -1.49 -2.88 -17.70
N ARG A 148 -0.32 -3.46 -17.60
CA ARG A 148 -0.10 -4.92 -17.60
C ARG A 148 0.53 -5.36 -16.30
N LEU A 149 0.17 -6.54 -15.85
CA LEU A 149 0.92 -7.27 -14.85
C LEU A 149 1.94 -8.18 -15.53
N PHE A 150 3.14 -8.25 -14.96
CA PHE A 150 4.23 -9.10 -15.42
C PHE A 150 4.64 -10.08 -14.33
N GLU A 151 5.08 -11.26 -14.75
CA GLU A 151 5.74 -12.24 -13.90
C GLU A 151 7.21 -12.35 -14.30
N GLY A 152 8.10 -12.00 -13.36
CA GLY A 152 9.56 -12.02 -13.50
C GLY A 152 10.18 -13.23 -12.82
N PHE A 153 11.21 -13.82 -13.47
CA PHE A 153 11.90 -15.02 -13.02
C PHE A 153 13.28 -14.64 -12.48
N PHE A 154 13.31 -14.22 -11.22
CA PHE A 154 14.54 -13.81 -10.56
C PHE A 154 15.40 -15.00 -10.14
N ASP A 155 16.70 -15.00 -10.51
CA ASP A 155 17.67 -16.03 -10.11
C ASP A 155 18.59 -15.52 -8.98
N PRO A 156 18.38 -15.91 -7.73
CA PRO A 156 19.24 -15.50 -6.62
C PRO A 156 20.68 -16.02 -6.71
N LYS A 157 20.98 -16.99 -7.59
CA LYS A 157 22.35 -17.45 -7.83
C LYS A 157 23.11 -16.52 -8.80
N ASN A 158 22.37 -15.75 -9.60
CA ASN A 158 22.91 -14.77 -10.52
C ASN A 158 22.08 -13.48 -10.44
N PRO A 159 22.05 -12.81 -9.28
CA PRO A 159 21.05 -11.78 -8.92
C PRO A 159 21.11 -10.52 -9.79
N PHE A 160 22.20 -10.31 -10.49
CA PHE A 160 22.43 -9.15 -11.35
C PHE A 160 22.38 -9.49 -12.86
N ALA A 161 22.00 -10.72 -13.21
CA ALA A 161 21.72 -11.07 -14.61
C ALA A 161 20.37 -10.43 -15.04
N PRO A 162 20.21 -10.17 -16.34
CA PRO A 162 18.90 -9.79 -16.87
C PRO A 162 17.83 -10.80 -16.45
N MET A 163 16.76 -10.30 -15.85
CA MET A 163 15.61 -11.09 -15.42
C MET A 163 14.71 -11.36 -16.63
N GLU A 164 14.36 -12.62 -16.85
CA GLU A 164 13.30 -12.98 -17.79
C GLU A 164 11.94 -12.60 -17.20
N TRP A 165 11.02 -12.16 -18.05
CA TRP A 165 9.67 -11.79 -17.64
C TRP A 165 8.65 -12.10 -18.73
N VAL A 166 7.37 -12.21 -18.33
CA VAL A 166 6.24 -12.44 -19.23
C VAL A 166 5.02 -11.65 -18.75
N ALA A 167 4.29 -11.04 -19.69
CA ALA A 167 3.01 -10.40 -19.36
C ALA A 167 1.93 -11.44 -19.06
N ARG A 168 1.06 -11.13 -18.10
CA ARG A 168 -0.05 -11.97 -17.64
C ARG A 168 -1.39 -11.27 -17.81
N PRO A 169 -1.87 -11.06 -19.05
CA PRO A 169 -3.11 -10.34 -19.30
C PRO A 169 -4.35 -11.02 -18.70
N GLU A 170 -4.26 -12.31 -18.39
CA GLU A 170 -5.33 -13.07 -17.74
C GLU A 170 -5.64 -12.59 -16.31
N VAL A 171 -4.65 -11.96 -15.64
CA VAL A 171 -4.82 -11.34 -14.32
C VAL A 171 -5.59 -10.01 -14.41
N GLY A 172 -5.71 -9.46 -15.61
CA GLY A 172 -6.43 -8.24 -15.95
C GLY A 172 -5.54 -7.21 -16.64
N ILE A 173 -6.11 -6.49 -17.59
CA ILE A 173 -5.56 -5.24 -18.10
C ILE A 173 -6.24 -4.13 -17.30
N LEU A 174 -5.47 -3.42 -16.47
CA LEU A 174 -5.92 -2.46 -15.45
C LEU A 174 -4.90 -1.33 -15.34
N ARG A 175 -5.23 -0.29 -14.62
CA ARG A 175 -4.26 0.60 -14.03
C ARG A 175 -3.84 -0.05 -12.70
N HIS A 176 -2.80 -0.89 -12.81
CA HIS A 176 -2.34 -1.64 -11.65
C HIS A 176 -1.52 -0.77 -10.71
N GLU A 177 -1.66 -1.05 -9.43
CA GLU A 177 -0.73 -0.62 -8.41
C GLU A 177 -0.46 -1.81 -7.47
N GLY A 178 -1.00 -1.84 -6.24
CA GLY A 178 -0.75 -2.93 -5.31
C GLY A 178 -1.14 -4.32 -5.79
N ILE A 179 -0.34 -5.30 -5.42
CA ILE A 179 -0.50 -6.72 -5.77
C ILE A 179 -0.39 -7.55 -4.51
N GLY A 180 -1.34 -8.43 -4.25
CA GLY A 180 -1.25 -9.40 -3.16
C GLY A 180 -1.33 -10.84 -3.68
N ALA A 181 -0.39 -11.71 -3.28
CA ALA A 181 -0.36 -13.10 -3.71
C ALA A 181 -0.47 -14.08 -2.55
N MET A 182 -1.46 -14.96 -2.58
CA MET A 182 -1.65 -16.00 -1.58
C MET A 182 -0.86 -17.28 -1.89
N ALA A 183 -0.61 -18.08 -0.86
CA ALA A 183 0.13 -19.33 -1.01
C ALA A 183 -0.57 -20.38 -1.88
N ASP A 184 -1.86 -20.30 -2.10
CA ASP A 184 -2.62 -21.19 -2.98
C ASP A 184 -2.55 -20.79 -4.46
N GLY A 185 -1.94 -19.63 -4.78
CA GLY A 185 -1.79 -19.08 -6.11
C GLY A 185 -2.81 -18.00 -6.46
N THR A 186 -3.78 -17.74 -5.58
CA THR A 186 -4.71 -16.61 -5.74
C THR A 186 -3.95 -15.29 -5.74
N VAL A 187 -4.26 -14.40 -6.68
CA VAL A 187 -3.70 -13.05 -6.78
C VAL A 187 -4.81 -12.02 -6.66
N PHE A 188 -4.59 -11.00 -5.83
CA PHE A 188 -5.46 -9.84 -5.70
C PHE A 188 -4.78 -8.66 -6.39
N VAL A 189 -5.56 -7.92 -7.17
CA VAL A 189 -5.15 -6.69 -7.86
C VAL A 189 -6.28 -5.67 -7.79
N ILE A 190 -5.95 -4.44 -8.09
CA ILE A 190 -6.89 -3.31 -8.09
C ILE A 190 -6.78 -2.53 -9.40
N ASP A 191 -7.76 -1.69 -9.68
CA ASP A 191 -7.70 -0.67 -10.73
C ASP A 191 -7.69 0.72 -10.07
N GLU A 192 -6.55 1.39 -10.12
CA GLU A 192 -6.30 2.69 -9.46
C GLU A 192 -7.03 3.82 -10.18
N LEU A 193 -8.35 3.83 -10.07
CA LEU A 193 -9.25 4.84 -10.62
C LEU A 193 -10.31 5.25 -9.59
N ASN A 194 -10.81 6.47 -9.69
CA ASN A 194 -12.11 6.79 -9.13
C ASN A 194 -13.17 6.03 -9.91
N GLY A 195 -13.72 4.98 -9.32
CA GLY A 195 -14.56 3.98 -9.98
C GLY A 195 -13.84 2.66 -10.26
N GLY A 196 -12.62 2.49 -9.77
CA GLY A 196 -11.90 1.22 -9.86
C GLY A 196 -12.48 0.14 -8.94
N SER A 197 -12.31 -1.11 -9.34
CA SER A 197 -12.78 -2.28 -8.59
C SER A 197 -11.62 -3.03 -7.92
N ILE A 198 -11.96 -3.91 -6.99
CA ILE A 198 -11.03 -4.84 -6.34
C ILE A 198 -11.23 -6.21 -6.97
N PHE A 199 -10.14 -6.83 -7.41
CA PHE A 199 -10.18 -8.06 -8.19
C PHE A 199 -9.49 -9.21 -7.48
N LYS A 200 -9.92 -10.44 -7.81
CA LYS A 200 -9.33 -11.70 -7.37
C LYS A 200 -9.14 -12.62 -8.55
N PHE A 201 -7.91 -12.92 -8.91
CA PHE A 201 -7.59 -13.95 -9.90
C PHE A 201 -7.35 -15.30 -9.21
N VAL A 202 -8.03 -16.35 -9.72
CA VAL A 202 -7.87 -17.72 -9.24
C VAL A 202 -7.31 -18.56 -10.38
N PRO A 203 -6.03 -18.97 -10.33
CA PRO A 203 -5.43 -19.77 -11.39
C PRO A 203 -6.01 -21.19 -11.42
N THR A 204 -6.14 -21.78 -12.60
CA THR A 204 -6.54 -23.19 -12.76
C THR A 204 -5.50 -24.13 -12.14
N THR A 205 -4.23 -23.76 -12.25
CA THR A 205 -3.12 -24.49 -11.63
C THR A 205 -2.30 -23.51 -10.80
N ARG A 206 -2.03 -23.84 -9.55
CA ARG A 206 -1.24 -23.00 -8.65
C ARG A 206 0.07 -22.55 -9.29
N GLY A 207 0.29 -21.24 -9.32
CA GLY A 207 1.49 -20.61 -9.87
C GLY A 207 1.53 -20.51 -11.40
N ASP A 208 0.47 -20.92 -12.10
CA ASP A 208 0.31 -20.69 -13.53
C ASP A 208 -0.70 -19.55 -13.75
N LEU A 209 -0.18 -18.35 -13.98
CA LEU A 209 -1.01 -17.16 -14.19
C LEU A 209 -1.46 -16.99 -15.65
N SER A 210 -1.19 -17.96 -16.53
CA SER A 210 -1.63 -17.94 -17.94
C SER A 210 -3.01 -18.55 -18.15
N ASP A 211 -3.62 -19.14 -17.10
CA ASP A 211 -4.94 -19.76 -17.17
C ASP A 211 -5.63 -19.69 -15.81
N GLY A 212 -6.83 -19.11 -15.78
CA GLY A 212 -7.59 -18.92 -14.56
C GLY A 212 -8.86 -18.11 -14.78
N GLN A 213 -9.45 -17.65 -13.68
CA GLN A 213 -10.65 -16.82 -13.69
C GLN A 213 -10.42 -15.57 -12.85
N LEU A 214 -10.68 -14.40 -13.42
CA LEU A 214 -10.74 -13.13 -12.69
C LEU A 214 -12.18 -12.91 -12.18
N TYR A 215 -12.26 -12.42 -10.95
CA TYR A 215 -13.50 -12.05 -10.27
C TYR A 215 -13.39 -10.61 -9.79
N ALA A 216 -14.51 -9.87 -9.80
CA ALA A 216 -14.62 -8.59 -9.12
C ALA A 216 -15.43 -8.72 -7.83
N LEU A 217 -15.09 -7.90 -6.81
CA LEU A 217 -15.81 -7.82 -5.56
C LEU A 217 -17.14 -7.10 -5.75
N LYS A 218 -18.24 -7.64 -5.19
CA LYS A 218 -19.55 -7.00 -5.17
C LYS A 218 -20.17 -7.09 -3.79
N VAL A 219 -20.44 -5.95 -3.15
CA VAL A 219 -21.09 -5.88 -1.84
C VAL A 219 -22.57 -6.26 -1.99
N SER A 220 -23.00 -7.25 -1.21
CA SER A 220 -24.35 -7.78 -1.28
C SER A 220 -25.37 -6.81 -0.70
N GLY A 221 -26.56 -6.77 -1.32
CA GLY A 221 -27.70 -6.00 -0.80
C GLY A 221 -27.71 -4.52 -1.19
N LEU A 222 -26.69 -4.03 -1.88
CA LEU A 222 -26.67 -2.72 -2.48
C LEU A 222 -27.28 -2.76 -3.90
N SER A 223 -27.97 -1.70 -4.29
CA SER A 223 -28.41 -1.49 -5.68
C SER A 223 -27.21 -1.12 -6.56
N ASP A 224 -27.35 -1.23 -7.90
CA ASP A 224 -26.27 -0.86 -8.81
C ASP A 224 -25.78 0.60 -8.63
N ALA A 225 -26.70 1.52 -8.30
CA ALA A 225 -26.34 2.93 -8.02
C ALA A 225 -25.55 3.10 -6.70
N GLU A 226 -25.71 2.21 -5.73
CA GLU A 226 -24.96 2.21 -4.47
C GLU A 226 -23.61 1.51 -4.59
N GLN A 227 -23.40 0.73 -5.67
CA GLN A 227 -22.09 0.15 -5.98
C GLN A 227 -21.11 1.19 -6.53
N LEU A 228 -21.59 2.31 -7.09
CA LEU A 228 -20.74 3.36 -7.65
C LEU A 228 -19.87 4.03 -6.57
N TRP A 229 -18.65 4.43 -6.93
CA TRP A 229 -17.69 5.05 -6.01
C TRP A 229 -18.18 6.39 -5.44
N ASP A 230 -18.92 7.18 -6.25
CA ASP A 230 -19.48 8.48 -5.89
C ASP A 230 -20.89 8.40 -5.27
N ALA A 231 -21.35 7.19 -4.91
CA ALA A 231 -22.58 7.00 -4.16
C ALA A 231 -22.58 7.85 -2.89
N SER A 232 -23.74 8.42 -2.53
CA SER A 232 -23.89 9.38 -1.44
C SER A 232 -23.42 8.89 -0.05
N SER A 233 -23.10 7.62 0.09
CA SER A 233 -22.45 7.03 1.25
C SER A 233 -21.55 5.88 0.80
N TYR A 234 -20.26 6.17 0.57
CA TYR A 234 -19.27 5.14 0.28
C TYR A 234 -19.09 4.15 1.44
N LEU A 235 -19.33 4.56 2.68
CA LEU A 235 -19.36 3.69 3.85
C LEU A 235 -20.47 2.63 3.78
N ALA A 236 -21.49 2.82 2.95
CA ALA A 236 -22.50 1.79 2.67
C ALA A 236 -21.88 0.58 1.96
N LYS A 237 -20.76 0.75 1.26
CA LYS A 237 -19.98 -0.37 0.71
C LYS A 237 -19.23 -1.10 1.82
N SER A 238 -19.99 -1.79 2.67
CA SER A 238 -19.54 -2.64 3.77
C SER A 238 -20.56 -3.75 3.99
N GLY A 239 -20.15 -4.83 4.69
CA GLY A 239 -20.99 -5.98 4.97
C GLY A 239 -20.70 -7.17 4.06
N ALA A 240 -21.68 -8.07 3.89
CA ALA A 240 -21.50 -9.27 3.08
C ALA A 240 -21.17 -8.94 1.62
N PHE A 241 -20.27 -9.70 1.03
CA PHE A 241 -19.91 -9.55 -0.39
C PHE A 241 -19.88 -10.91 -1.11
N GLU A 242 -19.82 -10.85 -2.42
CA GLU A 242 -19.57 -11.99 -3.30
C GLU A 242 -18.46 -11.66 -4.32
N TRP A 243 -17.80 -12.69 -4.82
CA TRP A 243 -16.88 -12.58 -5.95
C TRP A 243 -17.63 -12.95 -7.22
N VAL A 244 -17.82 -12.00 -8.13
CA VAL A 244 -18.54 -12.18 -9.39
C VAL A 244 -17.55 -12.50 -10.49
N ALA A 245 -17.73 -13.65 -11.17
CA ALA A 245 -16.85 -14.05 -12.27
C ALA A 245 -17.02 -13.10 -13.47
N LEU A 246 -15.89 -12.67 -14.05
CA LEU A 246 -15.85 -11.77 -15.18
C LEU A 246 -15.72 -12.52 -16.51
N ASP A 247 -16.10 -11.85 -17.60
CA ASP A 247 -15.86 -12.32 -18.96
C ASP A 247 -14.36 -12.18 -19.29
N MET A 248 -13.66 -13.30 -19.40
CA MET A 248 -12.20 -13.31 -19.63
C MET A 248 -11.81 -12.78 -21.01
N ASP A 249 -12.67 -12.82 -22.02
CA ASP A 249 -12.41 -12.18 -23.31
C ASP A 249 -12.37 -10.64 -23.18
N GLN A 250 -13.14 -10.08 -22.24
CA GLN A 250 -13.09 -8.66 -21.91
C GLN A 250 -11.94 -8.31 -20.95
N VAL A 251 -11.67 -9.16 -19.96
CA VAL A 251 -10.60 -8.98 -18.95
C VAL A 251 -9.24 -8.70 -19.60
N VAL A 252 -8.90 -9.46 -20.65
CA VAL A 252 -7.61 -9.30 -21.37
C VAL A 252 -7.55 -8.06 -22.25
N LEU A 253 -8.63 -7.28 -22.33
CA LEU A 253 -8.73 -5.99 -23.01
C LEU A 253 -8.84 -4.82 -22.03
N ASP A 254 -9.70 -4.98 -21.02
CA ASP A 254 -9.99 -4.00 -19.98
C ASP A 254 -10.84 -4.69 -18.89
N ALA A 255 -10.25 -4.97 -17.74
CA ALA A 255 -10.92 -5.70 -16.68
C ALA A 255 -11.91 -4.82 -15.90
N ASN A 256 -11.73 -3.49 -15.87
CA ASN A 256 -12.70 -2.61 -15.23
C ASN A 256 -14.01 -2.55 -16.02
N VAL A 257 -13.94 -2.51 -17.35
CA VAL A 257 -15.14 -2.61 -18.22
C VAL A 257 -15.86 -3.97 -17.99
N ALA A 258 -15.11 -5.05 -17.76
CA ALA A 258 -15.72 -6.34 -17.41
C ALA A 258 -16.40 -6.31 -16.04
N ALA A 259 -15.85 -5.59 -15.06
CA ALA A 259 -16.42 -5.38 -13.73
C ALA A 259 -17.68 -4.53 -13.76
N ASP A 260 -17.69 -3.45 -14.55
CA ASP A 260 -18.87 -2.59 -14.78
C ASP A 260 -20.05 -3.39 -15.36
N ALA A 261 -19.77 -4.29 -16.29
CA ALA A 261 -20.79 -5.12 -16.92
C ALA A 261 -21.56 -6.02 -15.94
N VAL A 262 -21.00 -6.32 -14.77
CA VAL A 262 -21.64 -7.09 -13.69
C VAL A 262 -22.05 -6.22 -12.51
N SER A 263 -21.93 -4.88 -12.62
CA SER A 263 -22.15 -3.91 -11.54
C SER A 263 -21.36 -4.31 -10.29
N ALA A 264 -20.06 -4.54 -10.43
CA ALA A 264 -19.15 -4.75 -9.31
C ALA A 264 -19.10 -3.49 -8.41
N SER A 265 -18.60 -3.63 -7.19
CA SER A 265 -18.41 -2.47 -6.31
C SER A 265 -17.23 -1.64 -6.79
N GLU A 266 -17.46 -0.37 -6.99
CA GLU A 266 -16.46 0.63 -7.30
C GLU A 266 -15.95 1.31 -6.03
N PHE A 267 -14.69 1.72 -6.04
CA PHE A 267 -14.01 2.41 -4.95
C PHE A 267 -13.35 3.71 -5.45
N GLY A 268 -13.01 4.59 -4.53
CA GLY A 268 -12.34 5.86 -4.83
C GLY A 268 -10.83 5.70 -4.81
N ARG A 269 -10.20 5.44 -5.97
CA ARG A 269 -8.77 5.15 -6.11
C ARG A 269 -8.32 4.05 -5.13
N PRO A 270 -8.62 2.77 -5.39
CA PRO A 270 -7.90 1.69 -4.70
C PRO A 270 -6.42 1.77 -5.11
N GLU A 271 -5.53 1.74 -4.13
CA GLU A 271 -4.09 1.84 -4.34
C GLU A 271 -3.41 0.49 -4.05
N ASP A 272 -3.04 0.20 -2.83
CA ASP A 272 -2.29 -1.01 -2.49
C ASP A 272 -3.14 -2.12 -1.88
N VAL A 273 -2.59 -3.34 -1.96
CA VAL A 273 -3.18 -4.59 -1.46
C VAL A 273 -2.22 -5.31 -0.54
N GLU A 274 -2.54 -5.42 0.75
CA GLU A 274 -1.76 -6.22 1.69
C GLU A 274 -2.57 -7.39 2.25
N ILE A 275 -1.93 -8.55 2.45
CA ILE A 275 -2.58 -9.76 2.93
C ILE A 275 -2.03 -10.18 4.30
N ILE A 276 -2.92 -10.23 5.30
CA ILE A 276 -2.60 -10.72 6.65
C ILE A 276 -3.50 -11.93 6.96
N GLY A 277 -2.96 -13.12 6.84
CA GLY A 277 -3.70 -14.37 7.04
C GLY A 277 -4.79 -14.60 6.01
N GLN A 278 -6.05 -14.49 6.39
CA GLN A 278 -7.23 -14.63 5.53
C GLN A 278 -7.98 -13.30 5.36
N LYS A 279 -7.28 -12.20 5.59
CA LYS A 279 -7.80 -10.85 5.41
C LYS A 279 -6.97 -10.15 4.35
N VAL A 280 -7.64 -9.48 3.42
CA VAL A 280 -7.04 -8.63 2.39
C VAL A 280 -7.38 -7.19 2.75
N TYR A 281 -6.39 -6.34 2.80
CA TYR A 281 -6.53 -4.92 3.07
C TYR A 281 -6.28 -4.16 1.78
N VAL A 282 -7.10 -3.14 1.52
CA VAL A 282 -6.97 -2.28 0.34
C VAL A 282 -7.06 -0.83 0.77
N ALA A 283 -6.04 -0.04 0.44
CA ALA A 283 -6.05 1.41 0.59
C ALA A 283 -6.97 2.03 -0.47
N ASN A 284 -7.76 3.03 -0.09
CA ASN A 284 -8.64 3.78 -0.99
C ASN A 284 -8.40 5.26 -0.76
N THR A 285 -7.52 5.84 -1.55
CA THR A 285 -6.99 7.20 -1.38
C THR A 285 -8.08 8.27 -1.37
N THR A 286 -8.96 8.27 -2.37
CA THR A 286 -10.03 9.28 -2.46
C THR A 286 -11.08 9.16 -1.34
N GLU A 287 -11.16 8.01 -0.70
CA GLU A 287 -12.12 7.73 0.37
C GLU A 287 -11.53 7.94 1.77
N ASP A 288 -10.24 8.30 1.89
CA ASP A 288 -9.51 8.43 3.17
C ASP A 288 -9.71 7.20 4.08
N ARG A 289 -9.72 6.00 3.51
CA ARG A 289 -9.94 4.76 4.25
C ARG A 289 -9.14 3.58 3.74
N VAL A 290 -8.94 2.60 4.62
CA VAL A 290 -8.51 1.25 4.28
C VAL A 290 -9.65 0.28 4.54
N VAL A 291 -10.00 -0.54 3.57
CA VAL A 291 -11.00 -1.61 3.77
C VAL A 291 -10.32 -2.92 4.13
N GLU A 292 -11.02 -3.75 4.91
CA GLU A 292 -10.67 -5.14 5.21
C GLU A 292 -11.66 -6.07 4.54
N ILE A 293 -11.16 -7.01 3.76
CA ILE A 293 -11.94 -8.08 3.12
C ILE A 293 -11.65 -9.37 3.88
N ASP A 294 -12.54 -9.76 4.80
CA ASP A 294 -12.44 -11.04 5.53
C ASP A 294 -12.92 -12.18 4.62
N LEU A 295 -11.96 -12.92 4.06
CA LEU A 295 -12.23 -14.04 3.15
C LEU A 295 -12.94 -15.22 3.83
N THR A 296 -12.78 -15.34 5.15
CA THR A 296 -13.42 -16.44 5.92
C THR A 296 -14.89 -16.16 6.18
N LYS A 297 -15.21 -14.91 6.51
CA LYS A 297 -16.59 -14.48 6.81
C LYS A 297 -17.34 -14.00 5.57
N SER A 298 -16.63 -13.70 4.48
CA SER A 298 -17.14 -13.01 3.28
C SER A 298 -17.79 -11.67 3.64
N VAL A 299 -17.07 -10.86 4.42
CA VAL A 299 -17.49 -9.52 4.88
C VAL A 299 -16.42 -8.51 4.53
N LEU A 300 -16.84 -7.38 3.96
CA LEU A 300 -16.05 -6.17 3.77
C LEU A 300 -16.31 -5.22 4.94
N ASN A 301 -15.25 -4.77 5.58
CA ASN A 301 -15.29 -3.79 6.67
C ASN A 301 -14.51 -2.53 6.30
N THR A 302 -14.85 -1.40 6.92
CA THR A 302 -13.99 -0.22 6.94
C THR A 302 -13.02 -0.36 8.11
N PHE A 303 -11.77 -0.71 7.84
CA PHE A 303 -10.77 -1.02 8.87
C PHE A 303 -10.13 0.22 9.46
N VAL A 304 -9.77 1.19 8.60
CA VAL A 304 -9.29 2.52 8.99
C VAL A 304 -10.07 3.55 8.21
N HIS A 305 -10.52 4.61 8.88
CA HIS A 305 -11.18 5.73 8.20
C HIS A 305 -10.95 7.03 8.97
N ALA A 306 -10.58 8.06 8.22
CA ALA A 306 -10.39 9.41 8.76
C ALA A 306 -11.65 9.93 9.45
N GLY A 307 -11.50 10.31 10.71
CA GLY A 307 -12.61 10.79 11.56
C GLY A 307 -13.34 9.72 12.37
N ASP A 308 -13.11 8.44 12.11
CA ASP A 308 -13.67 7.33 12.91
C ASP A 308 -12.64 6.84 13.94
N ASN A 309 -11.64 6.07 13.51
CA ASN A 309 -10.62 5.52 14.40
C ASN A 309 -9.23 6.16 14.25
N VAL A 310 -9.09 7.14 13.36
CA VAL A 310 -7.91 7.98 13.17
C VAL A 310 -8.34 9.45 12.95
N PRO A 311 -7.57 10.45 13.43
CA PRO A 311 -7.95 11.85 13.25
C PRO A 311 -8.03 12.24 11.77
N THR A 312 -9.02 13.07 11.41
CA THR A 312 -9.07 13.73 10.10
C THR A 312 -7.99 14.80 10.01
N GLU A 313 -7.29 14.88 8.90
CA GLU A 313 -6.32 15.93 8.66
C GLU A 313 -7.00 17.31 8.55
N ASN A 314 -6.35 18.30 9.16
CA ASN A 314 -6.68 19.70 8.96
C ASN A 314 -5.40 20.56 8.94
N ARG A 315 -4.77 20.63 7.79
CA ARG A 315 -3.50 21.37 7.59
C ARG A 315 -3.62 22.84 8.00
N SER A 316 -4.75 23.50 7.71
CA SER A 316 -4.97 24.91 8.04
C SER A 316 -5.04 25.15 9.55
N ALA A 317 -5.49 24.18 10.32
CA ALA A 317 -5.53 24.23 11.78
C ALA A 317 -4.25 23.66 12.43
N GLY A 318 -3.31 23.11 11.65
CA GLY A 318 -2.10 22.44 12.15
C GLY A 318 -2.38 21.11 12.84
N VAL A 319 -3.51 20.48 12.54
CA VAL A 319 -3.88 19.17 13.10
C VAL A 319 -3.25 18.09 12.24
N THR A 320 -2.49 17.21 12.88
CA THR A 320 -2.05 15.96 12.29
C THR A 320 -3.23 15.01 12.15
N GLY A 321 -3.44 14.48 10.95
CA GLY A 321 -4.52 13.56 10.68
C GLY A 321 -4.22 12.70 9.49
N PHE A 322 -5.02 11.70 9.31
CA PHE A 322 -4.92 10.69 8.26
C PHE A 322 -5.66 11.15 7.01
N ASN A 323 -5.04 10.99 5.87
CA ASN A 323 -5.67 11.17 4.55
C ASN A 323 -4.87 10.45 3.47
N SER A 324 -5.50 10.26 2.32
CA SER A 324 -4.84 9.70 1.12
C SER A 324 -3.99 8.46 1.43
N PRO A 325 -4.55 7.39 2.05
CA PRO A 325 -3.81 6.15 2.25
C PRO A 325 -3.41 5.56 0.91
N ASP A 326 -2.17 5.14 0.83
CA ASP A 326 -1.53 4.66 -0.37
C ASP A 326 -0.91 3.28 -0.10
N ASN A 327 0.42 3.15 0.02
CA ASN A 327 1.05 1.85 0.16
C ASN A 327 0.83 1.24 1.55
N LEU A 328 0.72 -0.08 1.58
CA LEU A 328 0.46 -0.90 2.76
C LEU A 328 1.63 -1.85 3.03
N ALA A 329 1.85 -2.19 4.29
CA ALA A 329 2.76 -3.26 4.67
C ALA A 329 2.28 -4.00 5.90
N LYS A 330 2.62 -5.29 6.02
CA LYS A 330 2.41 -6.08 7.25
C LYS A 330 3.69 -6.19 8.05
N SER A 331 3.62 -5.93 9.35
CA SER A 331 4.72 -6.24 10.25
C SER A 331 4.65 -7.69 10.75
N GLY A 332 5.78 -8.19 11.25
CA GLY A 332 5.87 -9.56 11.76
C GLY A 332 4.98 -9.86 12.98
N ASP A 333 4.44 -8.84 13.64
CA ASP A 333 3.46 -8.96 14.73
C ASP A 333 2.00 -8.82 14.23
N GLY A 334 1.78 -8.75 12.92
CA GLY A 334 0.47 -8.78 12.28
C GLY A 334 -0.27 -7.46 12.24
N ARG A 335 0.42 -6.34 12.48
CA ARG A 335 -0.15 -5.00 12.29
C ARG A 335 -0.06 -4.59 10.82
N LEU A 336 -1.07 -3.84 10.38
CA LEU A 336 -1.04 -3.14 9.12
C LEU A 336 -0.33 -1.78 9.30
N TRP A 337 0.50 -1.43 8.35
CA TRP A 337 1.18 -0.15 8.23
C TRP A 337 0.71 0.53 6.96
N ILE A 338 0.58 1.84 6.99
CA ILE A 338 -0.04 2.63 5.93
C ILE A 338 0.83 3.86 5.70
N VAL A 339 1.16 4.13 4.46
CA VAL A 339 1.79 5.38 4.03
C VAL A 339 0.72 6.25 3.36
N GLU A 340 0.94 7.55 3.34
CA GLU A 340 0.05 8.54 2.71
C GLU A 340 0.66 9.11 1.44
N ASP A 341 -0.12 9.18 0.34
CA ASP A 341 0.17 9.96 -0.87
C ASP A 341 -0.14 11.44 -0.60
N ASN A 342 0.73 12.11 0.12
CA ASN A 342 0.64 13.55 0.34
C ASN A 342 1.96 14.13 0.88
N VAL A 343 2.04 15.46 1.01
CA VAL A 343 3.26 16.17 1.44
C VAL A 343 2.99 17.03 2.67
N PRO A 344 3.74 16.81 3.77
CA PRO A 344 4.66 15.71 4.05
C PRO A 344 3.90 14.40 4.19
N SER A 345 4.47 13.32 3.68
CA SER A 345 3.93 11.99 3.77
C SER A 345 4.17 11.40 5.16
N ASP A 346 3.16 10.75 5.71
CA ASP A 346 3.16 10.17 7.05
C ASP A 346 3.07 8.63 6.98
N ILE A 347 3.67 7.95 7.95
CA ILE A 347 3.56 6.50 8.13
C ILE A 347 2.75 6.21 9.39
N TRP A 348 1.66 5.50 9.23
CA TRP A 348 0.75 5.09 10.28
C TRP A 348 0.84 3.59 10.55
N ALA A 349 0.57 3.17 11.79
CA ALA A 349 0.50 1.76 12.17
C ALA A 349 -0.80 1.48 12.92
N THR A 350 -1.49 0.42 12.54
CA THR A 350 -2.72 0.00 13.21
C THR A 350 -2.42 -0.82 14.46
N GLN A 351 -3.33 -0.80 15.42
CA GLN A 351 -3.43 -1.84 16.44
C GLN A 351 -4.43 -2.91 15.95
N PRO A 352 -4.27 -4.17 16.36
CA PRO A 352 -5.18 -5.23 15.97
C PRO A 352 -6.64 -4.93 16.38
N ASP A 353 -7.58 -5.37 15.56
CA ASP A 353 -8.99 -5.47 15.92
C ASP A 353 -9.17 -6.57 16.98
N THR A 354 -9.25 -6.20 18.25
CA THR A 354 -9.32 -7.14 19.38
C THR A 354 -10.76 -7.46 19.81
N ASP A 355 -11.72 -6.62 19.47
CA ASP A 355 -13.13 -6.84 19.78
C ASP A 355 -13.91 -7.49 18.61
N GLY A 356 -13.32 -7.57 17.43
CA GLY A 356 -13.85 -8.30 16.27
C GLY A 356 -14.92 -7.55 15.51
N ASP A 357 -14.96 -6.20 15.64
CA ASP A 357 -15.92 -5.35 14.96
C ASP A 357 -15.54 -5.02 13.50
N GLY A 358 -14.32 -5.37 13.09
CA GLY A 358 -13.81 -5.16 11.74
C GLY A 358 -13.09 -3.82 11.55
N GLN A 359 -12.84 -3.08 12.65
CA GLN A 359 -12.04 -1.86 12.66
C GLN A 359 -10.75 -2.07 13.44
N ALA A 360 -9.71 -1.32 13.11
CA ALA A 360 -8.51 -1.26 13.95
C ALA A 360 -8.86 -0.57 15.28
N ASP A 361 -8.52 -1.18 16.42
CA ASP A 361 -8.77 -0.61 17.75
C ASP A 361 -8.17 0.80 17.89
N ARG A 362 -7.06 1.05 17.19
CA ARG A 362 -6.36 2.34 17.16
C ARG A 362 -5.42 2.42 15.96
N VAL A 363 -5.17 3.63 15.46
CA VAL A 363 -4.17 3.94 14.43
C VAL A 363 -3.22 4.99 15.00
N GLU A 364 -1.93 4.74 14.90
CA GLU A 364 -0.88 5.52 15.56
C GLU A 364 0.12 6.06 14.55
N LEU A 365 0.46 7.35 14.66
CA LEU A 365 1.47 7.98 13.81
C LEU A 365 2.88 7.50 14.20
N PHE A 366 3.54 6.82 13.27
CA PHE A 366 4.88 6.31 13.47
C PHE A 366 5.96 7.29 13.02
N ALA A 367 5.90 7.77 11.78
CA ALA A 367 6.94 8.62 11.23
C ALA A 367 6.37 9.59 10.20
N SER A 368 7.13 10.61 9.87
CA SER A 368 6.74 11.67 8.93
C SER A 368 7.93 12.14 8.12
N ALA A 369 7.77 12.32 6.80
CA ALA A 369 8.79 12.88 5.94
C ALA A 369 9.13 14.33 6.33
N VAL A 370 10.42 14.67 6.31
CA VAL A 370 10.87 16.05 6.62
C VAL A 370 11.12 16.91 5.37
N ASP A 371 11.27 16.27 4.22
CA ASP A 371 11.41 16.99 2.94
C ASP A 371 10.04 17.45 2.45
N PRO A 372 9.85 18.74 2.14
CA PRO A 372 8.55 19.28 1.75
C PRO A 372 8.11 18.92 0.33
N GLY A 373 8.96 18.29 -0.47
CA GLY A 373 8.65 17.82 -1.82
C GLY A 373 8.60 16.30 -1.94
N ALA A 374 9.14 15.61 -0.92
CA ALA A 374 9.25 14.16 -0.98
C ALA A 374 7.96 13.45 -0.59
N GLU A 375 7.71 12.37 -1.28
CA GLU A 375 6.74 11.35 -0.99
C GLU A 375 7.44 10.12 -0.41
N ILE A 376 6.82 9.48 0.59
CA ILE A 376 7.22 8.16 1.06
C ILE A 376 6.43 7.14 0.27
N SER A 377 7.09 6.14 -0.30
CA SER A 377 6.44 5.01 -0.96
C SER A 377 7.08 3.69 -0.57
N GLY A 378 6.56 2.58 -1.08
CA GLY A 378 7.15 1.25 -1.03
C GLY A 378 7.52 0.77 0.36
N ILE A 379 6.71 1.06 1.39
CA ILE A 379 6.97 0.52 2.73
C ILE A 379 6.94 -0.99 2.72
N TYR A 380 7.95 -1.63 3.33
CA TYR A 380 8.06 -3.08 3.31
C TYR A 380 8.79 -3.61 4.54
N PHE A 381 8.18 -4.55 5.26
CA PHE A 381 8.84 -5.32 6.29
C PHE A 381 9.48 -6.56 5.68
N GLY A 382 10.80 -6.60 5.68
CA GLY A 382 11.53 -7.76 5.19
C GLY A 382 11.50 -8.96 6.16
N THR A 383 12.43 -9.88 5.95
CA THR A 383 12.58 -11.06 6.80
C THR A 383 13.07 -10.73 8.22
N ASP A 384 13.65 -9.55 8.46
CA ASP A 384 13.99 -9.05 9.79
C ASP A 384 12.81 -8.24 10.35
N PRO A 385 12.08 -8.73 11.37
CA PRO A 385 10.92 -8.05 11.92
C PRO A 385 11.23 -6.74 12.65
N LYS A 386 12.50 -6.34 12.74
CA LYS A 386 12.96 -5.08 13.32
C LYS A 386 13.32 -4.02 12.27
N THR A 387 13.13 -4.33 11.00
CA THR A 387 13.53 -3.45 9.91
C THR A 387 12.35 -3.19 8.97
N LEU A 388 12.01 -1.92 8.78
CA LEU A 388 11.09 -1.41 7.78
C LEU A 388 11.91 -0.73 6.68
N TYR A 389 11.72 -1.10 5.43
CA TYR A 389 12.21 -0.41 4.25
C TYR A 389 11.17 0.60 3.80
N PHE A 390 11.60 1.69 3.20
CA PHE A 390 10.75 2.70 2.59
C PHE A 390 11.52 3.43 1.49
N ASN A 391 10.83 3.97 0.53
CA ASN A 391 11.41 4.81 -0.51
C ASN A 391 11.10 6.28 -0.24
N ILE A 392 11.91 7.13 -0.83
CA ILE A 392 11.68 8.56 -0.96
C ILE A 392 11.64 8.85 -2.45
N GLN A 393 10.48 9.29 -2.93
CA GLN A 393 10.27 9.80 -4.28
C GLN A 393 10.20 11.33 -4.29
N HIS A 394 10.47 11.93 -5.43
CA HIS A 394 10.38 13.38 -5.65
C HIS A 394 11.14 14.24 -4.63
N PRO A 395 12.36 13.84 -4.19
CA PRO A 395 13.07 14.60 -3.17
C PRO A 395 13.49 15.99 -3.69
N THR A 396 13.43 17.00 -2.83
CA THR A 396 13.95 18.33 -3.20
C THR A 396 15.48 18.36 -3.35
N LYS A 397 16.17 17.34 -2.85
CA LYS A 397 17.61 17.16 -3.00
C LYS A 397 17.92 16.30 -4.22
N PRO A 398 18.70 16.78 -5.20
CA PRO A 398 19.11 15.97 -6.35
C PRO A 398 19.82 14.67 -5.93
N LEU A 399 19.61 13.60 -6.70
CA LEU A 399 20.19 12.28 -6.50
C LEU A 399 19.84 11.62 -5.15
N ALA A 400 18.74 12.01 -4.54
CA ALA A 400 18.27 11.45 -3.27
C ALA A 400 16.99 10.63 -3.40
N ASP A 401 16.50 10.39 -4.63
CA ASP A 401 15.49 9.37 -4.88
C ASP A 401 16.06 7.97 -4.58
N GLY A 402 15.32 7.16 -3.85
CA GLY A 402 15.81 5.82 -3.50
C GLY A 402 15.23 5.24 -2.22
N THR A 403 15.92 4.22 -1.71
CA THR A 403 15.46 3.39 -0.60
C THR A 403 16.27 3.61 0.66
N TRP A 404 15.59 3.75 1.77
CA TRP A 404 16.12 3.74 3.14
C TRP A 404 15.57 2.55 3.90
N LYS A 405 16.16 2.33 5.07
CA LYS A 405 15.58 1.44 6.08
C LYS A 405 15.58 2.13 7.44
N ILE A 406 14.57 1.83 8.23
CA ILE A 406 14.49 2.21 9.63
C ILE A 406 14.50 0.95 10.49
N THR A 407 15.36 0.91 11.49
CA THR A 407 15.59 -0.28 12.31
C THR A 407 15.44 0.06 13.79
N ARG A 408 14.71 -0.78 14.53
CA ARG A 408 14.62 -0.67 15.98
C ARG A 408 15.91 -1.18 16.62
N ARG A 409 16.51 -0.36 17.50
CA ARG A 409 17.70 -0.71 18.28
C ARG A 409 17.45 -1.78 19.36
#